data_6930f070c27573e71339e5c7d8a380a5
#
_entry.id   6930f070c27573e71339e5c7d8a380a5
#
_cell.length_a   1.000
_cell.length_b   1.000
_cell.length_c   1.000
_cell.angle_alpha   90.00
_cell.angle_beta   90.00
_cell.angle_gamma   90.00
#
_symmetry.space_group_name_H-M   'P 1'
#
loop_
_entity.id
_entity.type
_entity.pdbx_description
1 polymer ?
#
loop_
_entity_poly.entity_id
_entity_poly.type
_entity_poly.pdbx_seq_one_letter_code
_entity_poly.pdbx_strand_id
1 'polypeptide(L)'
;PVIPDPELIVCAGGNYRSHATETGRDIPKQPSMFIRRTNTLVGHEGEMIRPTVSANFDFEGELTVVIGRGGRHIKAEHALDHVAGYTCFVDGSVRDYQKFSVTSGKNFPGTGPLGPWLVTTDEIPDPTKLTLMTRLNGQEMQRSGTDLLIYSIPQIVAFCSDFTPLAPGDVIATGTPEGVGHRRNPQVWMKPGDVLEVEITGIGTLRSRIVDEKA
;
A
#
# COMPACT_ATOMS: atom_id res chain seq x y z
N PRO A 1 6.12 -8.62 -9.60
CA PRO A 1 5.23 -8.62 -8.43
C PRO A 1 4.57 -9.99 -8.23
N VAL A 2 4.15 -10.28 -7.01
CA VAL A 2 3.52 -11.57 -6.64
C VAL A 2 2.21 -11.80 -7.40
N ILE A 3 1.48 -10.74 -7.71
CA ILE A 3 0.38 -10.71 -8.67
C ILE A 3 0.84 -9.81 -9.82
N PRO A 4 1.18 -10.37 -10.99
CA PRO A 4 1.84 -9.60 -12.07
C PRO A 4 0.89 -8.66 -12.81
N ASP A 5 -0.38 -9.03 -12.93
CA ASP A 5 -1.38 -8.38 -13.78
C ASP A 5 -2.77 -8.33 -13.13
N PRO A 6 -2.90 -7.76 -11.90
CA PRO A 6 -4.22 -7.59 -11.30
C PRO A 6 -5.09 -6.70 -12.19
N GLU A 7 -6.36 -7.08 -12.36
CA GLU A 7 -7.32 -6.24 -13.09
C GLU A 7 -7.58 -4.93 -12.34
N LEU A 8 -7.60 -5.00 -11.00
CA LEU A 8 -7.85 -3.87 -10.12
C LEU A 8 -6.78 -3.78 -9.02
N ILE A 9 -6.23 -2.58 -8.84
CA ILE A 9 -5.42 -2.21 -7.67
C ILE A 9 -6.12 -1.03 -7.00
N VAL A 10 -6.73 -1.28 -5.85
CA VAL A 10 -7.41 -0.25 -5.04
C VAL A 10 -6.59 0.02 -3.78
N CYS A 11 -6.43 1.29 -3.44
CA CYS A 11 -5.68 1.72 -2.26
C CYS A 11 -6.57 2.56 -1.35
N ALA A 12 -6.50 2.32 -0.05
CA ALA A 12 -7.18 3.09 0.97
C ALA A 12 -6.33 4.29 1.41
N GLY A 13 -6.83 5.48 1.18
CA GLY A 13 -6.18 6.72 1.63
C GLY A 13 -6.55 7.08 3.07
N GLY A 14 -5.53 7.37 3.92
CA GLY A 14 -5.74 7.89 5.27
C GLY A 14 -6.45 6.92 6.22
N ASN A 15 -6.14 5.64 6.14
CA ASN A 15 -6.78 4.58 6.91
C ASN A 15 -6.11 4.25 8.26
N TYR A 16 -5.12 5.02 8.69
CA TYR A 16 -4.58 4.99 10.06
C TYR A 16 -4.87 6.30 10.77
N ARG A 17 -5.35 6.22 12.01
CA ARG A 17 -5.65 7.41 12.81
C ARG A 17 -4.42 8.28 13.01
N SER A 18 -3.29 7.67 13.29
CA SER A 18 -2.00 8.35 13.45
C SER A 18 -1.60 9.12 12.19
N HIS A 19 -1.76 8.52 11.01
CA HIS A 19 -1.48 9.19 9.73
C HIS A 19 -2.47 10.33 9.42
N ALA A 20 -3.75 10.16 9.75
CA ALA A 20 -4.74 11.24 9.62
C ALA A 20 -4.34 12.45 10.49
N THR A 21 -3.94 12.20 11.75
CA THR A 21 -3.44 13.24 12.66
C THR A 21 -2.17 13.91 12.12
N GLU A 22 -1.18 13.13 11.68
CA GLU A 22 0.08 13.63 11.10
C GLU A 22 -0.17 14.54 9.87
N THR A 23 -1.14 14.19 9.05
CA THR A 23 -1.47 14.95 7.84
C THR A 23 -2.45 16.11 8.08
N GLY A 24 -2.97 16.25 9.29
CA GLY A 24 -3.96 17.28 9.67
C GLY A 24 -5.30 17.09 8.96
N ARG A 25 -5.68 15.85 8.67
CA ARG A 25 -6.95 15.50 8.01
C ARG A 25 -7.94 14.96 9.03
N ASP A 26 -9.21 15.31 8.83
CA ASP A 26 -10.29 14.65 9.54
C ASP A 26 -10.40 13.17 9.12
N ILE A 27 -10.85 12.35 10.08
CA ILE A 27 -11.18 10.96 9.76
C ILE A 27 -12.41 10.96 8.84
N PRO A 28 -12.30 10.41 7.62
CA PRO A 28 -13.43 10.40 6.70
C PRO A 28 -14.56 9.52 7.26
N LYS A 29 -15.81 9.86 6.92
CA LYS A 29 -17.00 9.06 7.33
C LYS A 29 -17.12 7.74 6.57
N GLN A 30 -16.40 7.57 5.47
CA GLN A 30 -16.36 6.38 4.63
C GLN A 30 -14.91 6.16 4.17
N PRO A 31 -14.50 4.94 3.81
CA PRO A 31 -13.19 4.70 3.24
C PRO A 31 -12.94 5.59 2.01
N SER A 32 -11.80 6.24 1.97
CA SER A 32 -11.35 7.00 0.81
C SER A 32 -10.51 6.10 -0.08
N MET A 33 -11.00 5.78 -1.27
CA MET A 33 -10.34 4.84 -2.16
C MET A 33 -9.84 5.53 -3.43
N PHE A 34 -8.71 5.06 -3.95
CA PHE A 34 -8.19 5.45 -5.26
C PHE A 34 -7.58 4.23 -5.97
N ILE A 35 -7.37 4.36 -7.28
CA ILE A 35 -6.90 3.26 -8.11
C ILE A 35 -5.46 3.52 -8.55
N ARG A 36 -4.66 2.45 -8.58
CA ARG A 36 -3.37 2.41 -9.26
C ARG A 36 -3.44 1.52 -10.49
N ARG A 37 -2.59 1.82 -11.47
CA ARG A 37 -2.46 1.03 -12.69
C ARG A 37 -1.43 -0.09 -12.50
N THR A 38 -1.60 -1.19 -13.21
CA THR A 38 -0.69 -2.35 -13.18
C THR A 38 0.75 -2.01 -13.56
N ASN A 39 0.96 -1.04 -14.47
CA ASN A 39 2.31 -0.60 -14.87
C ASN A 39 3.08 0.13 -13.74
N THR A 40 2.43 0.43 -12.62
CA THR A 40 3.12 0.94 -11.42
C THR A 40 3.81 -0.16 -10.64
N LEU A 41 3.43 -1.42 -10.82
CA LEU A 41 3.92 -2.53 -10.01
C LEU A 41 5.37 -2.91 -10.31
N VAL A 42 6.08 -3.25 -9.24
CA VAL A 42 7.44 -3.80 -9.24
C VAL A 42 7.45 -5.04 -8.34
N GLY A 43 8.25 -6.04 -8.66
CA GLY A 43 8.43 -7.22 -7.79
C GLY A 43 9.43 -6.96 -6.66
N HIS A 44 9.49 -7.93 -5.73
CA HIS A 44 10.52 -7.99 -4.70
C HIS A 44 11.91 -8.00 -5.33
N GLU A 45 12.89 -7.31 -4.70
CA GLU A 45 14.25 -7.06 -5.21
C GLU A 45 14.29 -6.30 -6.55
N GLY A 46 13.14 -5.82 -7.04
CA GLY A 46 13.07 -5.00 -8.25
C GLY A 46 13.46 -3.54 -8.01
N GLU A 47 13.72 -2.83 -9.10
CA GLU A 47 14.06 -1.42 -9.09
C GLU A 47 12.78 -0.57 -8.98
N MET A 48 12.67 0.24 -7.93
CA MET A 48 11.63 1.24 -7.76
C MET A 48 12.07 2.55 -8.42
N ILE A 49 11.28 3.05 -9.36
CA ILE A 49 11.68 4.13 -10.26
C ILE A 49 11.29 5.49 -9.67
N ARG A 50 12.28 6.36 -9.42
CA ARG A 50 12.02 7.76 -9.12
C ARG A 50 11.81 8.52 -10.42
N PRO A 51 10.62 9.14 -10.64
CA PRO A 51 10.35 9.92 -11.84
C PRO A 51 11.28 11.13 -11.96
N THR A 52 11.77 11.41 -13.18
CA THR A 52 12.68 12.55 -13.45
C THR A 52 12.02 13.92 -13.22
N VAL A 53 10.70 13.96 -13.28
CA VAL A 53 9.91 15.20 -13.14
C VAL A 53 9.76 15.67 -11.69
N SER A 54 10.22 14.90 -10.69
CA SER A 54 10.07 15.26 -9.28
C SER A 54 11.20 14.72 -8.40
N ALA A 55 11.64 15.55 -7.46
CA ALA A 55 12.51 15.11 -6.35
C ALA A 55 11.72 14.71 -5.09
N ASN A 56 10.40 14.92 -5.07
CA ASN A 56 9.54 14.69 -3.90
C ASN A 56 8.92 13.28 -3.94
N PHE A 57 9.78 12.27 -4.06
CA PHE A 57 9.38 10.86 -4.11
C PHE A 57 9.38 10.26 -2.71
N ASP A 58 8.21 9.83 -2.24
CA ASP A 58 7.93 9.40 -0.87
C ASP A 58 7.47 7.95 -0.80
N PHE A 59 7.64 7.35 0.38
CA PHE A 59 7.28 5.96 0.68
C PHE A 59 6.03 5.90 1.57
N GLU A 60 5.23 4.88 1.35
CA GLU A 60 4.09 4.47 2.18
C GLU A 60 4.05 2.94 2.22
N GLY A 61 4.52 2.33 3.33
CA GLY A 61 4.43 0.89 3.52
C GLY A 61 3.02 0.48 3.92
N GLU A 62 2.49 -0.60 3.32
CA GLU A 62 1.11 -1.04 3.51
C GLU A 62 0.98 -2.56 3.61
N LEU A 63 0.07 -3.02 4.47
CA LEU A 63 -0.50 -4.35 4.36
C LEU A 63 -1.44 -4.39 3.16
N THR A 64 -1.42 -5.48 2.41
CA THR A 64 -2.22 -5.60 1.19
C THR A 64 -2.94 -6.93 1.15
N VAL A 65 -4.20 -6.87 0.78
CA VAL A 65 -5.11 -8.01 0.60
C VAL A 65 -5.12 -8.41 -0.86
N VAL A 66 -5.07 -9.72 -1.13
CA VAL A 66 -5.29 -10.30 -2.46
C VAL A 66 -6.62 -11.05 -2.45
N ILE A 67 -7.50 -10.73 -3.37
CA ILE A 67 -8.80 -11.39 -3.53
C ILE A 67 -8.62 -12.78 -4.15
N GLY A 68 -9.23 -13.79 -3.54
CA GLY A 68 -9.23 -15.17 -4.01
C GLY A 68 -10.55 -15.63 -4.59
N ARG A 69 -11.64 -15.08 -4.08
CA ARG A 69 -12.99 -15.35 -4.58
C ARG A 69 -13.67 -14.04 -4.97
N GLY A 70 -14.05 -13.93 -6.23
CA GLY A 70 -14.76 -12.76 -6.74
C GLY A 70 -16.13 -12.57 -6.09
N GLY A 71 -16.64 -11.35 -6.17
CA GLY A 71 -17.98 -11.03 -5.67
C GLY A 71 -18.33 -9.56 -5.82
N ARG A 72 -19.61 -9.26 -5.55
CA ARG A 72 -20.15 -7.91 -5.49
C ARG A 72 -21.13 -7.82 -4.33
N HIS A 73 -21.24 -6.62 -3.70
CA HIS A 73 -22.06 -6.39 -2.50
C HIS A 73 -21.76 -7.39 -1.37
N ILE A 74 -20.45 -7.66 -1.19
CA ILE A 74 -19.94 -8.56 -0.15
C ILE A 74 -20.21 -7.92 1.20
N LYS A 75 -20.89 -8.63 2.08
CA LYS A 75 -21.09 -8.15 3.45
C LYS A 75 -19.79 -8.25 4.25
N ALA A 76 -19.52 -7.29 5.13
CA ALA A 76 -18.30 -7.27 5.93
C ALA A 76 -18.08 -8.56 6.74
N GLU A 77 -19.15 -9.18 7.25
CA GLU A 77 -19.12 -10.45 7.99
C GLU A 77 -18.61 -11.65 7.17
N HIS A 78 -18.66 -11.56 5.83
CA HIS A 78 -18.21 -12.60 4.89
C HIS A 78 -16.97 -12.18 4.08
N ALA A 79 -16.46 -10.98 4.33
CA ALA A 79 -15.41 -10.39 3.47
C ALA A 79 -14.10 -11.21 3.48
N LEU A 80 -13.73 -11.78 4.63
CA LEU A 80 -12.52 -12.61 4.74
C LEU A 80 -12.63 -13.93 3.96
N ASP A 81 -13.83 -14.44 3.71
CA ASP A 81 -14.06 -15.62 2.86
C ASP A 81 -13.68 -15.38 1.39
N HIS A 82 -13.51 -14.11 1.00
CA HIS A 82 -13.11 -13.67 -0.34
C HIS A 82 -11.61 -13.42 -0.46
N VAL A 83 -10.86 -13.45 0.63
CA VAL A 83 -9.42 -13.17 0.67
C VAL A 83 -8.61 -14.44 0.44
N ALA A 84 -7.68 -14.41 -0.53
CA ALA A 84 -6.70 -15.49 -0.73
C ALA A 84 -5.56 -15.41 0.27
N GLY A 85 -5.13 -14.20 0.60
CA GLY A 85 -4.01 -13.97 1.51
C GLY A 85 -3.55 -12.52 1.52
N TYR A 86 -2.35 -12.34 2.07
CA TYR A 86 -1.77 -11.03 2.38
C TYR A 86 -0.36 -10.91 1.84
N THR A 87 0.05 -9.68 1.52
CA THR A 87 1.39 -9.35 1.05
C THR A 87 1.76 -7.93 1.49
N CYS A 88 3.04 -7.54 1.33
CA CYS A 88 3.47 -6.17 1.54
C CYS A 88 3.35 -5.36 0.25
N PHE A 89 3.13 -4.06 0.39
CA PHE A 89 3.07 -3.11 -0.71
C PHE A 89 3.75 -1.80 -0.33
N VAL A 90 4.28 -1.11 -1.33
CA VAL A 90 4.71 0.29 -1.23
C VAL A 90 3.81 1.14 -2.12
N ASP A 91 3.03 2.02 -1.52
CA ASP A 91 2.25 3.02 -2.26
C ASP A 91 3.11 4.26 -2.54
N GLY A 92 4.13 4.08 -3.40
CA GLY A 92 5.09 5.12 -3.76
C GLY A 92 4.40 6.37 -4.31
N SER A 93 4.80 7.54 -3.78
CA SER A 93 4.06 8.78 -3.91
C SER A 93 4.93 9.90 -4.45
N VAL A 94 4.50 10.53 -5.54
CA VAL A 94 5.11 11.77 -6.06
C VAL A 94 4.29 12.95 -5.52
N ARG A 95 4.77 13.55 -4.40
CA ARG A 95 3.95 14.45 -3.58
C ARG A 95 3.54 15.75 -4.25
N ASP A 96 4.38 16.32 -5.04
CA ASP A 96 4.05 17.53 -5.83
C ASP A 96 2.99 17.26 -6.89
N TYR A 97 2.92 16.06 -7.46
CA TYR A 97 1.86 15.66 -8.38
C TYR A 97 0.55 15.30 -7.67
N GLN A 98 0.60 14.87 -6.42
CA GLN A 98 -0.61 14.69 -5.61
C GLN A 98 -1.41 15.98 -5.38
N LYS A 99 -0.77 17.16 -5.53
CA LYS A 99 -1.46 18.47 -5.47
C LYS A 99 -2.48 18.63 -6.59
N PHE A 100 -2.28 17.98 -7.73
CA PHE A 100 -3.22 18.01 -8.85
C PHE A 100 -4.34 16.99 -8.67
N SER A 101 -3.99 15.77 -8.32
CA SER A 101 -4.91 14.70 -7.91
C SER A 101 -4.14 13.56 -7.25
N VAL A 102 -4.83 12.76 -6.42
CA VAL A 102 -4.24 11.53 -5.87
C VAL A 102 -3.77 10.62 -7.01
N THR A 103 -4.59 10.45 -8.04
CA THR A 103 -4.26 9.63 -9.22
C THR A 103 -2.95 10.06 -9.88
N SER A 104 -2.72 11.36 -10.06
CA SER A 104 -1.49 11.87 -10.69
C SER A 104 -0.25 11.54 -9.87
N GLY A 105 -0.32 11.64 -8.55
CA GLY A 105 0.83 11.38 -7.67
C GLY A 105 1.11 9.91 -7.41
N LYS A 106 0.18 9.01 -7.73
CA LYS A 106 0.24 7.58 -7.38
C LYS A 106 0.42 6.65 -8.60
N ASN A 107 0.44 7.18 -9.84
CA ASN A 107 0.42 6.34 -11.05
C ASN A 107 1.64 6.49 -11.96
N PHE A 108 2.77 6.89 -11.41
CA PHE A 108 4.04 6.82 -12.14
C PHE A 108 4.48 5.36 -12.30
N PRO A 109 5.02 4.96 -13.46
CA PRO A 109 5.49 3.60 -13.68
C PRO A 109 6.56 3.17 -12.68
N GLY A 110 6.52 1.90 -12.25
CA GLY A 110 7.56 1.33 -11.38
C GLY A 110 7.65 1.92 -9.98
N THR A 111 6.57 2.53 -9.45
CA THR A 111 6.57 3.17 -8.13
C THR A 111 5.87 2.35 -7.04
N GLY A 112 5.36 1.15 -7.35
CA GLY A 112 4.55 0.33 -6.46
C GLY A 112 5.09 -1.09 -6.27
N PRO A 113 6.15 -1.30 -5.50
CA PRO A 113 6.59 -2.65 -5.14
C PRO A 113 5.50 -3.46 -4.45
N LEU A 114 5.28 -4.71 -4.90
CA LEU A 114 4.29 -5.67 -4.38
C LEU A 114 4.93 -7.04 -4.19
N GLY A 115 4.92 -7.58 -2.99
CA GLY A 115 5.53 -8.84 -2.60
C GLY A 115 5.95 -8.86 -1.14
N PRO A 116 6.92 -9.70 -0.72
CA PRO A 116 7.77 -10.57 -1.52
C PRO A 116 7.02 -11.79 -2.08
N TRP A 117 6.03 -12.32 -1.34
CA TRP A 117 5.16 -13.44 -1.68
C TRP A 117 3.75 -13.19 -1.16
N LEU A 118 2.83 -14.04 -1.53
CA LEU A 118 1.47 -14.12 -0.98
C LEU A 118 1.48 -15.15 0.16
N VAL A 119 1.09 -14.72 1.36
CA VAL A 119 0.86 -15.61 2.51
C VAL A 119 -0.64 -15.83 2.65
N THR A 120 -1.06 -17.07 2.64
CA THR A 120 -2.48 -17.44 2.61
C THR A 120 -3.18 -17.24 3.96
N THR A 121 -4.51 -17.19 3.94
CA THR A 121 -5.31 -16.89 5.14
C THR A 121 -5.23 -17.97 6.22
N ASP A 122 -4.88 -19.21 5.89
CA ASP A 122 -4.65 -20.29 6.85
C ASP A 122 -3.34 -20.10 7.64
N GLU A 123 -2.33 -19.47 7.04
CA GLU A 123 -1.10 -19.08 7.75
C GLU A 123 -1.28 -17.76 8.54
N ILE A 124 -2.15 -16.85 8.06
CA ILE A 124 -2.51 -15.62 8.77
C ILE A 124 -4.03 -15.58 8.98
N PRO A 125 -4.55 -16.30 9.99
CA PRO A 125 -5.98 -16.36 10.25
C PRO A 125 -6.55 -15.06 10.84
N ASP A 126 -5.70 -14.23 11.43
CA ASP A 126 -6.09 -12.94 12.02
C ASP A 126 -5.13 -11.82 11.58
N PRO A 127 -5.46 -11.09 10.51
CA PRO A 127 -4.60 -10.03 9.98
C PRO A 127 -4.53 -8.78 10.86
N THR A 128 -5.27 -8.71 11.96
CA THR A 128 -5.19 -7.60 12.93
C THR A 128 -4.01 -7.75 13.89
N LYS A 129 -3.35 -8.90 13.93
CA LYS A 129 -2.23 -9.18 14.84
C LYS A 129 -0.84 -8.97 14.22
N LEU A 130 -0.78 -8.28 13.09
CA LEU A 130 0.46 -8.05 12.39
C LEU A 130 1.08 -6.71 12.79
N THR A 131 2.39 -6.62 12.66
CA THR A 131 3.13 -5.35 12.78
C THR A 131 3.76 -5.03 11.43
N LEU A 132 3.48 -3.84 10.95
CA LEU A 132 4.09 -3.26 9.77
C LEU A 132 5.25 -2.36 10.18
N MET A 133 6.37 -2.47 9.48
CA MET A 133 7.54 -1.61 9.63
C MET A 133 8.10 -1.25 8.26
N THR A 134 8.39 0.04 8.05
CA THR A 134 9.10 0.54 6.87
C THR A 134 10.47 1.05 7.28
N ARG A 135 11.52 0.64 6.53
CA ARG A 135 12.89 1.15 6.70
C ARG A 135 13.39 1.76 5.40
N LEU A 136 14.11 2.87 5.52
CA LEU A 136 14.87 3.47 4.43
C LEU A 136 16.35 3.42 4.80
N ASN A 137 17.17 2.72 4.01
CA ASN A 137 18.60 2.50 4.28
C ASN A 137 18.85 1.88 5.69
N GLY A 138 17.99 0.97 6.12
CA GLY A 138 18.05 0.32 7.43
C GLY A 138 17.48 1.16 8.59
N GLN A 139 17.21 2.45 8.38
CA GLN A 139 16.59 3.31 9.40
C GLN A 139 15.07 3.09 9.43
N GLU A 140 14.52 2.83 10.61
CA GLU A 140 13.07 2.73 10.80
C GLU A 140 12.39 4.07 10.53
N MET A 141 11.42 4.06 9.62
CA MET A 141 10.65 5.22 9.22
C MET A 141 9.20 5.14 9.68
N GLN A 142 8.59 3.97 9.58
CA GLN A 142 7.21 3.73 9.99
C GLN A 142 7.14 2.46 10.83
N ARG A 143 6.27 2.44 11.85
CA ARG A 143 5.92 1.23 12.62
C ARG A 143 4.49 1.35 13.13
N SER A 144 3.67 0.33 12.88
CA SER A 144 2.30 0.28 13.41
C SER A 144 1.76 -1.14 13.48
N GLY A 145 0.82 -1.37 14.39
CA GLY A 145 -0.02 -2.55 14.37
C GLY A 145 -1.13 -2.43 13.32
N THR A 146 -1.51 -3.53 12.71
CA THR A 146 -2.61 -3.58 11.74
C THR A 146 -3.99 -3.52 12.39
N ASP A 147 -4.08 -3.67 13.71
CA ASP A 147 -5.26 -3.40 14.53
C ASP A 147 -5.63 -1.92 14.63
N LEU A 148 -4.71 -1.02 14.24
CA LEU A 148 -4.88 0.44 14.29
C LEU A 148 -5.48 1.03 13.01
N LEU A 149 -5.89 0.18 12.06
CA LEU A 149 -6.66 0.61 10.89
C LEU A 149 -7.98 1.25 11.33
N ILE A 150 -8.35 2.38 10.72
CA ILE A 150 -9.63 3.07 10.96
C ILE A 150 -10.79 2.21 10.44
N TYR A 151 -10.68 1.77 9.19
CA TYR A 151 -11.56 0.81 8.56
C TYR A 151 -10.86 -0.53 8.46
N SER A 152 -11.44 -1.54 9.06
CA SER A 152 -10.91 -2.91 9.05
C SER A 152 -10.89 -3.50 7.62
N ILE A 153 -10.07 -4.53 7.40
CA ILE A 153 -10.03 -5.25 6.12
C ILE A 153 -11.43 -5.68 5.66
N PRO A 154 -12.29 -6.30 6.51
CA PRO A 154 -13.66 -6.62 6.12
C PRO A 154 -14.48 -5.42 5.63
N GLN A 155 -14.35 -4.27 6.30
CA GLN A 155 -15.06 -3.06 5.91
C GLN A 155 -14.58 -2.50 4.57
N ILE A 156 -13.25 -2.54 4.32
CA ILE A 156 -12.67 -2.08 3.05
C ILE A 156 -13.11 -2.99 1.90
N VAL A 157 -13.02 -4.32 2.07
CA VAL A 157 -13.44 -5.29 1.04
C VAL A 157 -14.93 -5.13 0.72
N ALA A 158 -15.78 -5.02 1.75
CA ALA A 158 -17.20 -4.77 1.57
C ALA A 158 -17.45 -3.47 0.79
N PHE A 159 -16.82 -2.37 1.22
CA PHE A 159 -16.96 -1.07 0.56
C PHE A 159 -16.49 -1.09 -0.90
N CYS A 160 -15.35 -1.73 -1.19
CA CYS A 160 -14.86 -1.88 -2.57
C CYS A 160 -15.86 -2.65 -3.43
N SER A 161 -16.45 -3.74 -2.89
CA SER A 161 -17.40 -4.57 -3.61
C SER A 161 -18.72 -3.89 -3.91
N ASP A 162 -19.04 -2.77 -3.25
CA ASP A 162 -20.27 -2.00 -3.51
C ASP A 162 -20.17 -1.16 -4.79
N PHE A 163 -19.00 -0.58 -5.08
CA PHE A 163 -18.84 0.26 -6.27
C PHE A 163 -18.25 -0.48 -7.48
N THR A 164 -17.58 -1.62 -7.27
CA THR A 164 -17.01 -2.43 -8.36
C THR A 164 -17.08 -3.92 -8.04
N PRO A 165 -17.31 -4.82 -9.02
CA PRO A 165 -17.10 -6.25 -8.81
C PRO A 165 -15.63 -6.49 -8.45
N LEU A 166 -15.39 -7.38 -7.49
CA LEU A 166 -14.05 -7.89 -7.19
C LEU A 166 -13.83 -9.21 -7.93
N ALA A 167 -12.63 -9.44 -8.43
CA ALA A 167 -12.19 -10.64 -9.13
C ALA A 167 -11.00 -11.31 -8.42
N PRO A 168 -10.80 -12.62 -8.58
CA PRO A 168 -9.58 -13.26 -8.10
C PRO A 168 -8.32 -12.61 -8.68
N GLY A 169 -7.35 -12.28 -7.81
CA GLY A 169 -6.13 -11.56 -8.19
C GLY A 169 -6.22 -10.03 -8.01
N ASP A 170 -7.40 -9.47 -7.73
CA ASP A 170 -7.50 -8.07 -7.36
C ASP A 170 -6.74 -7.78 -6.07
N VAL A 171 -6.16 -6.60 -5.99
CA VAL A 171 -5.27 -6.16 -4.93
C VAL A 171 -5.87 -4.96 -4.21
N ILE A 172 -5.99 -5.05 -2.88
CA ILE A 172 -6.49 -3.97 -2.03
C ILE A 172 -5.43 -3.60 -0.99
N ALA A 173 -4.77 -2.46 -1.19
CA ALA A 173 -3.84 -1.87 -0.22
C ALA A 173 -4.61 -1.15 0.88
N THR A 174 -4.26 -1.42 2.15
CA THR A 174 -5.12 -1.06 3.30
C THR A 174 -4.82 0.30 3.92
N GLY A 175 -3.82 1.02 3.40
CA GLY A 175 -3.38 2.31 3.91
C GLY A 175 -2.08 2.21 4.72
N THR A 176 -1.44 3.36 4.87
CA THR A 176 -0.14 3.52 5.55
C THR A 176 -0.29 4.22 6.90
N PRO A 177 0.55 3.87 7.91
CA PRO A 177 0.63 4.62 9.17
C PRO A 177 1.44 5.92 9.03
N GLU A 178 1.59 6.65 10.15
CA GLU A 178 2.47 7.81 10.26
C GLU A 178 3.94 7.48 9.96
N GLY A 179 4.75 8.54 9.80
CA GLY A 179 6.20 8.45 9.59
C GLY A 179 6.60 8.56 8.12
N VAL A 180 5.67 8.92 7.23
CA VAL A 180 5.96 9.18 5.82
C VAL A 180 6.98 10.32 5.68
N GLY A 181 7.82 10.24 4.65
CA GLY A 181 8.93 11.17 4.46
C GLY A 181 8.51 12.62 4.30
N HIS A 182 7.39 12.85 3.63
CA HIS A 182 6.79 14.17 3.41
C HIS A 182 6.45 14.93 4.72
N ARG A 183 6.12 14.22 5.80
CA ARG A 183 5.71 14.82 7.08
C ARG A 183 6.82 14.95 8.09
N ARG A 184 8.02 14.45 7.78
CA ARG A 184 9.19 14.57 8.64
C ARG A 184 9.75 15.98 8.64
N ASN A 185 10.46 16.35 9.71
CA ASN A 185 11.18 17.60 9.80
C ASN A 185 12.65 17.34 10.20
N PRO A 186 13.63 17.48 9.28
CA PRO A 186 13.44 17.82 7.85
C PRO A 186 12.73 16.70 7.05
N GLN A 187 12.11 17.06 5.91
CA GLN A 187 11.49 16.10 5.00
C GLN A 187 12.52 15.10 4.46
N VAL A 188 12.08 13.86 4.30
CA VAL A 188 12.90 12.76 3.76
C VAL A 188 12.31 12.28 2.45
N TRP A 189 13.11 12.29 1.40
CA TRP A 189 12.73 11.86 0.06
C TRP A 189 13.62 10.72 -0.39
N MET A 190 13.04 9.72 -1.05
CA MET A 190 13.80 8.63 -1.65
C MET A 190 14.66 9.13 -2.81
N LYS A 191 15.91 8.67 -2.85
CA LYS A 191 16.93 9.06 -3.85
C LYS A 191 17.49 7.82 -4.53
N PRO A 192 18.05 7.95 -5.74
CA PRO A 192 18.74 6.84 -6.38
C PRO A 192 19.85 6.27 -5.50
N GLY A 193 19.90 4.95 -5.42
CA GLY A 193 20.80 4.21 -4.55
C GLY A 193 20.23 3.84 -3.19
N ASP A 194 19.15 4.51 -2.74
CA ASP A 194 18.47 4.14 -1.51
C ASP A 194 17.86 2.73 -1.60
N VAL A 195 17.75 2.09 -0.44
CA VAL A 195 17.05 0.80 -0.26
C VAL A 195 15.86 1.01 0.64
N LEU A 196 14.69 0.68 0.13
CA LEU A 196 13.42 0.69 0.87
C LEU A 196 13.01 -0.72 1.23
N GLU A 197 12.61 -0.92 2.47
CA GLU A 197 12.11 -2.20 2.98
C GLU A 197 10.77 -1.99 3.69
N VAL A 198 9.80 -2.86 3.39
CA VAL A 198 8.55 -2.99 4.14
C VAL A 198 8.48 -4.39 4.70
N GLU A 199 8.54 -4.50 6.01
CA GLU A 199 8.43 -5.76 6.75
C GLU A 199 7.07 -5.84 7.41
N ILE A 200 6.40 -6.98 7.26
CA ILE A 200 5.18 -7.29 8.00
C ILE A 200 5.37 -8.64 8.67
N THR A 201 5.13 -8.69 9.99
CA THR A 201 5.24 -9.94 10.76
C THR A 201 4.36 -11.03 10.15
N GLY A 202 4.90 -12.25 10.04
CA GLY A 202 4.20 -13.37 9.40
C GLY A 202 4.20 -13.35 7.85
N ILE A 203 4.55 -12.21 7.22
CA ILE A 203 4.64 -12.13 5.75
C ILE A 203 6.11 -12.14 5.30
N GLY A 204 6.96 -11.30 5.91
CA GLY A 204 8.35 -11.14 5.51
C GLY A 204 8.67 -9.71 5.07
N THR A 205 9.76 -9.55 4.32
CA THR A 205 10.30 -8.23 3.93
C THR A 205 10.27 -8.05 2.42
N LEU A 206 9.46 -7.10 1.96
CA LEU A 206 9.51 -6.57 0.60
C LEU A 206 10.65 -5.55 0.54
N ARG A 207 11.57 -5.74 -0.41
CA ARG A 207 12.75 -4.91 -0.58
C ARG A 207 12.85 -4.40 -2.01
N SER A 208 13.21 -3.12 -2.17
CA SER A 208 13.42 -2.50 -3.47
C SER A 208 14.55 -1.48 -3.41
N ARG A 209 15.30 -1.37 -4.50
CA ARG A 209 16.32 -0.35 -4.68
C ARG A 209 15.74 0.80 -5.50
N ILE A 210 16.01 2.04 -5.08
CA ILE A 210 15.56 3.22 -5.80
C ILE A 210 16.54 3.52 -6.94
N VAL A 211 16.02 3.74 -8.13
CA VAL A 211 16.78 4.18 -9.32
C VAL A 211 16.09 5.38 -9.96
N ASP A 212 16.83 6.16 -10.75
CA ASP A 212 16.22 7.20 -11.58
C ASP A 212 15.53 6.60 -12.81
N GLU A 213 14.45 7.20 -13.22
CA GLU A 213 13.82 6.96 -14.51
C GLU A 213 14.85 7.19 -15.62
N LYS A 214 14.97 6.22 -16.53
CA LYS A 214 15.80 6.36 -17.73
C LYS A 214 15.10 7.22 -18.76
N ALA A 215 15.82 8.17 -19.34
CA ALA A 215 15.33 8.99 -20.44
C ALA A 215 15.07 8.18 -21.71
#